data_f5f0eb870913ad4cf0ed99d2af21302a
#
_entry.id   f5f0eb870913ad4cf0ed99d2af21302a
#
_cell.length_a   1.000
_cell.length_b   1.000
_cell.length_c   1.000
_cell.angle_alpha   90.00
_cell.angle_beta   90.00
_cell.angle_gamma   90.00
#
_symmetry.space_group_name_H-M   'P 1'
#
loop_
_entity.id
_entity.type
_entity.pdbx_description
1 polymer ?
#
loop_
_entity_poly.entity_id
_entity_poly.type
_entity_poly.pdbx_seq_one_letter_code
_entity_poly.pdbx_strand_id
1 'polypeptide(L)'
;MTTWDETKRRKNIKDHGLDFVGYEAIWDNFTITREDIRQAYGEKRLVTFGLLEGTVVVLVYTERRTGSHIISLRKAEKHETRYYFEIAKDYFK
;
A
#
# COMPACT_ATOMS: atom_id res chain seq x y z
N MET A 1 -8.72 11.18 -8.79
CA MET A 1 -9.77 10.37 -8.19
C MET A 1 -9.24 8.96 -7.93
N THR A 2 -9.52 8.40 -6.76
CA THR A 2 -9.11 7.03 -6.42
C THR A 2 -10.23 6.06 -6.83
N THR A 3 -9.84 4.93 -7.42
CA THR A 3 -10.78 3.88 -7.82
C THR A 3 -10.28 2.51 -7.34
N TRP A 4 -11.17 1.55 -7.33
CA TRP A 4 -10.87 0.14 -7.11
C TRP A 4 -12.00 -0.71 -7.65
N ASP A 5 -11.72 -2.02 -7.79
CA ASP A 5 -12.72 -3.01 -8.13
C ASP A 5 -13.41 -3.45 -6.83
N GLU A 6 -14.73 -3.34 -6.76
CA GLU A 6 -15.48 -3.64 -5.54
C GLU A 6 -15.38 -5.11 -5.14
N THR A 7 -15.29 -6.01 -6.10
CA THR A 7 -15.08 -7.44 -5.84
C THR A 7 -13.71 -7.66 -5.18
N LYS A 8 -12.69 -6.98 -5.66
CA LYS A 8 -11.33 -7.07 -5.07
C LYS A 8 -11.29 -6.43 -3.69
N ARG A 9 -12.03 -5.34 -3.47
CA ARG A 9 -12.12 -4.73 -2.16
C ARG A 9 -12.66 -5.73 -1.13
N ARG A 10 -13.76 -6.41 -1.45
CA ARG A 10 -14.38 -7.39 -0.56
C ARG A 10 -13.44 -8.56 -0.31
N LYS A 11 -12.78 -9.07 -1.36
CA LYS A 11 -11.80 -10.14 -1.24
C LYS A 11 -10.64 -9.71 -0.34
N ASN A 12 -10.19 -8.48 -0.47
CA ASN A 12 -9.09 -7.95 0.35
C ASN A 12 -9.47 -7.92 1.83
N ILE A 13 -10.70 -7.52 2.15
CA ILE A 13 -11.19 -7.53 3.53
C ILE A 13 -11.19 -8.97 4.05
N LYS A 14 -11.67 -9.91 3.26
CA LYS A 14 -11.74 -11.32 3.63
C LYS A 14 -10.34 -11.90 3.85
N ASP A 15 -9.41 -11.65 2.94
CA ASP A 15 -8.08 -12.28 2.95
C ASP A 15 -7.12 -11.61 3.93
N HIS A 16 -7.24 -10.30 4.13
CA HIS A 16 -6.26 -9.50 4.87
C HIS A 16 -6.85 -8.72 6.04
N GLY A 17 -8.18 -8.66 6.15
CA GLY A 17 -8.84 -7.90 7.21
C GLY A 17 -8.73 -6.39 7.05
N LEU A 18 -8.35 -5.91 5.88
CA LEU A 18 -8.15 -4.48 5.62
C LEU A 18 -9.05 -4.01 4.48
N ASP A 19 -9.67 -2.86 4.68
CA ASP A 19 -10.54 -2.23 3.69
C ASP A 19 -9.73 -1.19 2.89
N PHE A 20 -10.01 -1.08 1.61
CA PHE A 20 -9.45 -0.01 0.78
C PHE A 20 -9.97 1.36 1.21
N VAL A 21 -11.22 1.40 1.71
CA VAL A 21 -11.77 2.65 2.26
C VAL A 21 -10.93 3.08 3.45
N GLY A 22 -10.44 4.32 3.44
CA GLY A 22 -9.59 4.84 4.50
C GLY A 22 -8.09 4.65 4.25
N TYR A 23 -7.69 4.11 3.10
CA TYR A 23 -6.27 3.89 2.79
C TYR A 23 -5.45 5.18 2.86
N GLU A 24 -6.09 6.33 2.68
CA GLU A 24 -5.41 7.64 2.63
C GLU A 24 -4.65 7.96 3.89
N ALA A 25 -5.02 7.35 5.03
CA ALA A 25 -4.33 7.55 6.31
C ALA A 25 -2.84 7.14 6.24
N ILE A 26 -2.47 6.27 5.28
CA ILE A 26 -1.07 5.91 5.04
C ILE A 26 -0.21 7.14 4.79
N TRP A 27 -0.76 8.15 4.09
CA TRP A 27 -0.01 9.34 3.69
C TRP A 27 0.22 10.34 4.83
N ASP A 28 -0.39 10.09 6.00
CA ASP A 28 -0.22 10.97 7.16
C ASP A 28 1.14 10.83 7.83
N ASN A 29 1.87 9.76 7.52
CA ASN A 29 3.19 9.49 8.08
C ASN A 29 4.19 9.18 6.96
N PHE A 30 5.40 8.81 7.36
CA PHE A 30 6.45 8.45 6.42
C PHE A 30 6.02 7.27 5.55
N THR A 31 6.28 7.37 4.25
CA THR A 31 6.01 6.28 3.30
C THR A 31 7.25 5.99 2.46
N ILE A 32 7.35 4.73 2.04
CA ILE A 32 8.39 4.29 1.11
C ILE A 32 7.67 3.73 -0.10
N THR A 33 7.92 4.31 -1.28
CA THR A 33 7.27 3.88 -2.52
C THR A 33 8.32 3.42 -3.52
N ARG A 34 8.05 2.31 -4.19
CA ARG A 34 8.88 1.83 -5.28
C ARG A 34 8.04 1.12 -6.31
N GLU A 35 8.60 0.94 -7.50
CA GLU A 35 7.92 0.25 -8.58
C GLU A 35 7.98 -1.26 -8.38
N ASP A 36 6.88 -1.95 -8.63
CA ASP A 36 6.83 -3.42 -8.64
C ASP A 36 7.17 -3.90 -10.05
N ILE A 37 8.39 -4.41 -10.21
CA ILE A 37 8.91 -4.85 -11.51
C ILE A 37 8.98 -6.38 -11.64
N ARG A 38 8.34 -7.11 -10.72
CA ARG A 38 8.40 -8.58 -10.70
C ARG A 38 7.78 -9.22 -11.94
N GLN A 39 6.83 -8.54 -12.55
CA GLN A 39 6.13 -9.01 -13.75
C GLN A 39 5.84 -7.86 -14.69
N ALA A 40 5.53 -8.20 -15.94
CA ALA A 40 5.01 -7.25 -16.90
C ALA A 40 3.49 -7.22 -16.78
N TYR A 41 2.97 -6.20 -16.10
CA TYR A 41 1.53 -6.08 -15.79
C TYR A 41 0.74 -5.34 -16.87
N GLY A 42 1.39 -4.86 -17.92
CA GLY A 42 0.74 -4.00 -18.92
C GLY A 42 0.61 -2.55 -18.48
N GLU A 43 0.80 -2.26 -17.19
CA GLU A 43 0.86 -0.91 -16.64
C GLU A 43 1.78 -0.89 -15.43
N LYS A 44 2.25 0.29 -15.07
CA LYS A 44 3.17 0.47 -13.96
C LYS A 44 2.45 0.26 -12.65
N ARG A 45 2.92 -0.68 -11.82
CA ARG A 45 2.45 -0.91 -10.46
C ARG A 45 3.41 -0.30 -9.46
N LEU A 46 2.84 0.32 -8.45
CA LEU A 46 3.59 0.92 -7.34
C LEU A 46 3.26 0.18 -6.05
N VAL A 47 4.28 0.08 -5.20
CA VAL A 47 4.17 -0.53 -3.88
C VAL A 47 4.59 0.52 -2.87
N THR A 48 3.70 0.84 -1.93
CA THR A 48 3.97 1.80 -0.86
C THR A 48 3.87 1.11 0.49
N PHE A 49 4.93 1.27 1.30
CA PHE A 49 4.94 0.85 2.70
C PHE A 49 4.61 2.06 3.54
N GLY A 50 3.71 1.93 4.49
CA GLY A 50 3.33 3.02 5.37
C GLY A 50 2.61 2.53 6.61
N LEU A 51 2.24 3.46 7.49
CA LEU A 51 1.55 3.14 8.74
C LEU A 51 0.05 3.34 8.58
N LEU A 52 -0.72 2.37 9.04
CA LEU A 52 -2.16 2.46 9.15
C LEU A 52 -2.52 2.00 10.56
N GLU A 53 -3.00 2.93 11.37
CA GLU A 53 -3.32 2.67 12.79
C GLU A 53 -2.15 1.99 13.53
N GLY A 54 -0.93 2.50 13.30
CA GLY A 54 0.27 2.02 13.98
C GLY A 54 0.86 0.73 13.43
N THR A 55 0.26 0.14 12.42
CA THR A 55 0.74 -1.09 11.79
C THR A 55 1.31 -0.78 10.41
N VAL A 56 2.46 -1.33 10.10
CA VAL A 56 3.02 -1.20 8.75
C VAL A 56 2.18 -2.03 7.78
N VAL A 57 1.74 -1.37 6.71
CA VAL A 57 0.94 -2.01 5.66
C VAL A 57 1.61 -1.81 4.31
N VAL A 58 1.20 -2.62 3.35
CA VAL A 58 1.70 -2.59 1.98
C VAL A 58 0.52 -2.33 1.05
N LEU A 59 0.56 -1.18 0.39
CA LEU A 59 -0.45 -0.78 -0.58
C LEU A 59 0.10 -1.00 -1.98
N VAL A 60 -0.62 -1.75 -2.81
CA VAL A 60 -0.29 -1.95 -4.22
C VAL A 60 -1.33 -1.23 -5.06
N TYR A 61 -0.88 -0.43 -6.00
CA TYR A 61 -1.77 0.39 -6.81
C TYR A 61 -1.10 0.75 -8.14
N THR A 62 -1.91 1.25 -9.06
CA THR A 62 -1.41 1.85 -10.30
C THR A 62 -1.82 3.30 -10.33
N GLU A 63 -0.98 4.13 -10.94
CA GLU A 63 -1.35 5.52 -11.19
C GLU A 63 -1.85 5.63 -12.62
N ARG A 64 -3.07 6.08 -12.77
CA ARG A 64 -3.73 6.28 -14.05
C ARG A 64 -3.93 7.77 -14.27
N ARG A 65 -4.25 8.12 -15.49
CA ARG A 65 -4.49 9.51 -15.86
C ARG A 65 -5.57 10.18 -14.99
N THR A 66 -6.54 9.39 -14.52
CA THR A 66 -7.66 9.86 -13.71
C THR A 66 -7.41 9.74 -12.20
N GLY A 67 -6.23 9.23 -11.78
CA GLY A 67 -5.88 9.04 -10.37
C GLY A 67 -5.38 7.64 -10.09
N SER A 68 -5.29 7.31 -8.81
CA SER A 68 -4.80 6.00 -8.36
C SER A 68 -5.88 4.94 -8.43
N HIS A 69 -5.49 3.73 -8.82
CA HIS A 69 -6.38 2.56 -8.79
C HIS A 69 -5.79 1.53 -7.83
N ILE A 70 -6.50 1.27 -6.74
CA ILE A 70 -6.04 0.39 -5.66
C ILE A 70 -6.20 -1.08 -6.07
N ILE A 71 -5.16 -1.86 -5.88
CA ILE A 71 -5.12 -3.28 -6.23
C ILE A 71 -5.18 -4.15 -4.98
N SER A 72 -4.37 -3.86 -3.97
CA SER A 72 -4.39 -4.62 -2.72
C SER A 72 -3.83 -3.80 -1.55
N LEU A 73 -4.25 -4.18 -0.35
CA LEU A 73 -3.78 -3.58 0.90
C LEU A 73 -3.66 -4.70 1.92
N ARG A 74 -2.45 -4.93 2.43
CA ARG A 74 -2.18 -6.01 3.38
C ARG A 74 -1.24 -5.54 4.48
N LYS A 75 -1.23 -6.25 5.59
CA LYS A 75 -0.23 -6.03 6.64
C LYS A 75 1.14 -6.45 6.12
N ALA A 76 2.16 -5.72 6.53
CA ALA A 76 3.54 -6.06 6.20
C ALA A 76 3.98 -7.31 6.96
N GLU A 77 4.86 -8.11 6.33
CA GLU A 77 5.51 -9.22 6.99
C GLU A 77 6.62 -8.70 7.90
N LYS A 78 7.18 -9.56 8.75
CA LYS A 78 8.22 -9.15 9.72
C LYS A 78 9.41 -8.47 9.05
N HIS A 79 9.92 -9.05 7.96
CA HIS A 79 11.08 -8.48 7.27
C HIS A 79 10.73 -7.15 6.59
N GLU A 80 9.51 -6.98 6.13
CA GLU A 80 9.03 -5.74 5.53
C GLU A 80 8.86 -4.65 6.58
N THR A 81 8.35 -5.01 7.75
CA THR A 81 8.22 -4.10 8.89
C THR A 81 9.59 -3.60 9.34
N ARG A 82 10.58 -4.49 9.44
CA ARG A 82 11.95 -4.11 9.79
C ARG A 82 12.55 -3.18 8.74
N TYR A 83 12.36 -3.48 7.48
CA TYR A 83 12.81 -2.63 6.37
C TYR A 83 12.24 -1.22 6.49
N TYR A 84 10.93 -1.13 6.73
CA TYR A 84 10.26 0.16 6.87
C TYR A 84 10.87 0.98 8.01
N PHE A 85 10.97 0.41 9.20
CA PHE A 85 11.47 1.14 10.37
C PHE A 85 12.96 1.43 10.28
N GLU A 86 13.74 0.59 9.63
CA GLU A 86 15.15 0.87 9.42
C GLU A 86 15.37 2.14 8.59
N ILE A 87 14.55 2.33 7.56
CA ILE A 87 14.62 3.54 6.73
C ILE A 87 13.97 4.72 7.44
N ALA A 88 12.86 4.47 8.12
CA ALA A 88 12.08 5.52 8.76
C ALA A 88 12.68 6.06 10.05
N LYS A 89 13.67 5.39 10.64
CA LYS A 89 14.21 5.75 11.97
C LYS A 89 14.68 7.20 12.05
N ASP A 90 15.23 7.74 10.99
CA ASP A 90 15.68 9.13 10.97
C ASP A 90 14.50 10.10 10.84
N TYR A 91 13.42 9.67 10.21
CA TYR A 91 12.21 10.48 10.08
C TYR A 91 11.50 10.66 11.44
N PHE A 92 11.48 9.60 12.26
CA PHE A 92 10.78 9.61 13.55
C PHE A 92 11.66 10.08 14.72
N LYS A 93 12.83 10.61 14.46
CA LYS A 93 13.70 11.17 15.48
C LYS A 93 13.04 12.31 16.25
#